data_b2cf447b028f1e880eefb9874a41041f
#
_entry.id   b2cf447b028f1e880eefb9874a41041f
#
_cell.length_a   1.000
_cell.length_b   1.000
_cell.length_c   1.000
_cell.angle_alpha   90.00
_cell.angle_beta   90.00
_cell.angle_gamma   90.00
#
_symmetry.space_group_name_H-M   'P 1'
#
loop_
_entity.id
_entity.type
_entity.pdbx_description
1 polymer ?
#
loop_
_entity_poly.entity_id
_entity_poly.type
_entity_poly.pdbx_seq_one_letter_code
_entity_poly.pdbx_strand_id
1 'polypeptide(L)'
;MGPATVTTLPEGLRERSSLRVGTSGWSYPSWRPGFYPAGLDPSQFLAFYAGRLTTVELNTTGYRLPAEDQFRRWAEQVPDGFEFAPKLPGHRLRGLDEFSARALALGDRLGPVRVSLKNARDEGLIELLLGSLDPGLRLAFDLEHPSWEGIEQRLAEAGAVRVNDLEHPATFRYLRRREPPDEDFAAKVRAATEPVYVYFRHEDEPTAPEHALRLLERCGSQS
;
A
#
# COMPACT_ATOMS: atom_id res chain seq x y z
N MET A 1 18.28 -29.96 -8.73
CA MET A 1 17.49 -28.77 -8.50
C MET A 1 18.44 -27.72 -7.95
N GLY A 2 18.80 -26.74 -8.77
CA GLY A 2 19.71 -25.67 -8.36
C GLY A 2 18.99 -24.71 -7.37
N PRO A 3 19.73 -23.99 -6.53
CA PRO A 3 19.14 -23.01 -5.62
C PRO A 3 18.42 -21.93 -6.43
N ALA A 4 17.18 -21.62 -6.06
CA ALA A 4 16.43 -20.53 -6.63
C ALA A 4 17.26 -19.23 -6.48
N THR A 5 17.62 -18.62 -7.59
CA THR A 5 18.34 -17.35 -7.62
C THR A 5 17.50 -16.32 -6.90
N VAL A 6 17.98 -15.84 -5.77
CA VAL A 6 17.35 -14.77 -4.99
C VAL A 6 17.53 -13.47 -5.77
N THR A 7 16.56 -13.14 -6.62
CA THR A 7 16.53 -11.84 -7.30
C THR A 7 16.13 -10.79 -6.26
N THR A 8 17.11 -10.10 -5.70
CA THR A 8 16.90 -8.89 -4.94
C THR A 8 16.68 -7.72 -5.90
N LEU A 9 15.80 -6.80 -5.54
CA LEU A 9 15.62 -5.57 -6.33
C LEU A 9 16.96 -4.83 -6.44
N PRO A 10 17.33 -4.33 -7.64
CA PRO A 10 18.48 -3.46 -7.80
C PRO A 10 18.40 -2.24 -6.88
N GLU A 11 19.49 -1.90 -6.22
CA GLU A 11 19.58 -0.82 -5.23
C GLU A 11 19.10 0.54 -5.80
N GLY A 12 19.36 0.82 -7.05
CA GLY A 12 18.93 2.04 -7.74
C GLY A 12 17.42 2.17 -7.98
N LEU A 13 16.65 1.09 -7.93
CA LEU A 13 15.18 1.12 -8.03
C LEU A 13 14.52 1.55 -6.70
N ARG A 14 15.22 1.45 -5.58
CA ARG A 14 14.71 1.83 -4.26
C ARG A 14 14.84 3.33 -3.99
N GLU A 15 15.92 3.96 -4.44
CA GLU A 15 16.25 5.34 -4.10
C GLU A 15 15.63 6.41 -5.01
N ARG A 16 15.25 6.06 -6.25
CA ARG A 16 14.82 7.02 -7.29
C ARG A 16 13.40 6.80 -7.82
N SER A 17 12.76 5.71 -7.46
CA SER A 17 11.44 5.40 -8.02
C SER A 17 10.33 6.06 -7.22
N SER A 18 9.59 6.93 -7.86
CA SER A 18 8.26 7.38 -7.39
C SER A 18 7.24 6.23 -7.36
N LEU A 19 7.63 5.02 -7.82
CA LEU A 19 6.78 3.84 -7.87
C LEU A 19 7.03 2.93 -6.66
N ARG A 20 5.97 2.62 -5.94
CA ARG A 20 5.91 1.65 -4.85
C ARG A 20 4.96 0.52 -5.22
N VAL A 21 5.44 -0.71 -5.24
CA VAL A 21 4.62 -1.89 -5.59
C VAL A 21 4.66 -2.91 -4.48
N GLY A 22 3.50 -3.41 -4.13
CA GLY A 22 3.34 -4.41 -3.07
C GLY A 22 1.99 -5.12 -3.10
N THR A 23 1.63 -5.69 -1.96
CA THR A 23 0.42 -6.49 -1.80
C THR A 23 -0.39 -6.05 -0.58
N SER A 24 -1.62 -6.52 -0.50
CA SER A 24 -2.50 -6.36 0.66
C SER A 24 -2.10 -7.35 1.76
N GLY A 25 -1.04 -7.01 2.52
CA GLY A 25 -0.44 -7.86 3.54
C GLY A 25 0.70 -8.74 3.01
N TRP A 26 1.45 -9.34 3.94
CA TRP A 26 2.65 -10.17 3.63
C TRP A 26 2.68 -11.50 4.39
N SER A 27 1.97 -11.62 5.50
CA SER A 27 2.12 -12.74 6.43
C SER A 27 1.16 -13.89 6.10
N TYR A 28 1.36 -14.50 4.92
CA TYR A 28 0.55 -15.59 4.42
C TYR A 28 1.37 -16.87 4.23
N PRO A 29 1.27 -17.86 5.15
CA PRO A 29 1.95 -19.14 5.02
C PRO A 29 1.61 -19.90 3.72
N SER A 30 0.41 -19.67 3.16
CA SER A 30 -0.06 -20.24 1.88
C SER A 30 0.77 -19.78 0.67
N TRP A 31 1.57 -18.73 0.81
CA TRP A 31 2.48 -18.29 -0.26
C TRP A 31 3.75 -19.14 -0.38
N ARG A 32 3.88 -20.19 0.44
CA ARG A 32 4.89 -21.23 0.25
C ARG A 32 4.37 -22.33 -0.68
N PRO A 33 5.21 -22.93 -1.53
CA PRO A 33 6.60 -22.55 -1.79
C PRO A 33 6.76 -21.51 -2.91
N GLY A 34 5.68 -20.94 -3.43
CA GLY A 34 5.69 -20.06 -4.60
C GLY A 34 6.48 -18.77 -4.41
N PHE A 35 6.08 -17.95 -3.44
CA PHE A 35 6.77 -16.70 -3.12
C PHE A 35 7.78 -16.86 -1.98
N TYR A 36 7.37 -17.45 -0.86
CA TYR A 36 8.27 -17.76 0.24
C TYR A 36 8.91 -19.15 0.05
N PRO A 37 10.21 -19.33 0.34
CA PRO A 37 10.82 -20.66 0.40
C PRO A 37 10.05 -21.58 1.35
N ALA A 38 9.98 -22.87 1.03
CA ALA A 38 9.21 -23.84 1.81
C ALA A 38 9.60 -23.91 3.31
N GLY A 39 10.88 -23.73 3.62
CA GLY A 39 11.41 -23.78 4.99
C GLY A 39 11.58 -22.43 5.67
N LEU A 40 11.12 -21.32 5.06
CA LEU A 40 11.29 -19.99 5.66
C LEU A 40 10.42 -19.84 6.90
N ASP A 41 11.04 -19.45 8.02
CA ASP A 41 10.30 -19.18 9.25
C ASP A 41 9.37 -17.95 9.09
N PRO A 42 8.12 -18.00 9.60
CA PRO A 42 7.18 -16.87 9.52
C PRO A 42 7.71 -15.55 10.08
N SER A 43 8.59 -15.58 11.09
CA SER A 43 9.24 -14.37 11.62
C SER A 43 10.13 -13.66 10.61
N GLN A 44 10.59 -14.36 9.58
CA GLN A 44 11.45 -13.85 8.50
C GLN A 44 10.65 -13.37 7.27
N PHE A 45 9.32 -13.56 7.25
CA PHE A 45 8.49 -13.22 6.09
C PHE A 45 8.60 -11.75 5.72
N LEU A 46 8.56 -10.84 6.69
CA LEU A 46 8.62 -9.41 6.42
C LEU A 46 9.96 -9.00 5.77
N ALA A 47 11.08 -9.45 6.33
CA ALA A 47 12.40 -9.16 5.78
C ALA A 47 12.57 -9.74 4.37
N PHE A 48 12.11 -10.98 4.14
CA PHE A 48 12.13 -11.60 2.83
C PHE A 48 11.26 -10.85 1.81
N TYR A 49 10.06 -10.46 2.21
CA TYR A 49 9.11 -9.68 1.42
C TYR A 49 9.71 -8.32 1.02
N ALA A 50 10.20 -7.58 2.00
CA ALA A 50 10.78 -6.26 1.80
C ALA A 50 12.09 -6.27 0.99
N GLY A 51 12.74 -7.44 0.87
CA GLY A 51 13.84 -7.66 -0.07
C GLY A 51 13.42 -7.65 -1.54
N ARG A 52 12.13 -7.86 -1.85
CA ARG A 52 11.60 -8.05 -3.21
C ARG A 52 10.58 -7.03 -3.64
N LEU A 53 9.83 -6.48 -2.71
CA LEU A 53 8.77 -5.48 -2.95
C LEU A 53 9.06 -4.23 -2.14
N THR A 54 8.50 -3.10 -2.54
CA THR A 54 8.88 -1.78 -2.01
C THR A 54 7.86 -1.20 -1.04
N THR A 55 6.69 -1.84 -0.90
CA THR A 55 5.62 -1.39 0.00
C THR A 55 4.71 -2.55 0.38
N VAL A 56 3.91 -2.36 1.43
CA VAL A 56 2.84 -3.30 1.81
C VAL A 56 1.67 -2.58 2.46
N GLU A 57 0.44 -2.99 2.14
CA GLU A 57 -0.78 -2.51 2.78
C GLU A 57 -1.04 -3.28 4.09
N LEU A 58 -1.16 -2.56 5.21
CA LEU A 58 -1.42 -3.15 6.53
C LEU A 58 -2.92 -3.35 6.76
N ASN A 59 -3.49 -4.44 6.23
CA ASN A 59 -4.92 -4.72 6.40
C ASN A 59 -5.31 -5.04 7.84
N THR A 60 -4.41 -5.61 8.64
CA THR A 60 -4.64 -5.97 10.05
C THR A 60 -4.99 -4.76 10.90
N THR A 61 -4.46 -3.57 10.60
CA THR A 61 -4.79 -2.32 11.30
C THR A 61 -6.27 -1.95 11.20
N GLY A 62 -6.95 -2.45 10.15
CA GLY A 62 -8.39 -2.29 9.97
C GLY A 62 -9.26 -3.11 10.93
N TYR A 63 -8.72 -4.16 11.53
CA TYR A 63 -9.44 -5.03 12.49
C TYR A 63 -9.00 -4.76 13.92
N ARG A 64 -7.72 -4.73 14.15
CA ARG A 64 -7.10 -4.45 15.44
C ARG A 64 -5.90 -3.54 15.21
N LEU A 65 -5.90 -2.38 15.87
CA LEU A 65 -4.76 -1.47 15.83
C LEU A 65 -3.61 -2.06 16.67
N PRO A 66 -2.46 -2.40 16.06
CA PRO A 66 -1.31 -2.88 16.80
C PRO A 66 -0.78 -1.84 17.80
N ALA A 67 -0.05 -2.28 18.82
CA ALA A 67 0.65 -1.36 19.71
C ALA A 67 1.75 -0.59 18.94
N GLU A 68 2.11 0.59 19.41
CA GLU A 68 3.13 1.45 18.81
C GLU A 68 4.47 0.73 18.61
N ASP A 69 4.91 -0.04 19.61
CA ASP A 69 6.13 -0.85 19.53
C ASP A 69 6.12 -1.87 18.38
N GLN A 70 4.94 -2.33 17.97
CA GLN A 70 4.84 -3.24 16.83
C GLN A 70 5.11 -2.50 15.52
N PHE A 71 4.64 -1.27 15.37
CA PHE A 71 4.96 -0.44 14.20
C PHE A 71 6.45 -0.12 14.14
N ARG A 72 7.08 0.24 15.27
CA ARG A 72 8.53 0.46 15.35
C ARG A 72 9.31 -0.80 14.96
N ARG A 73 8.97 -1.96 15.51
CA ARG A 73 9.60 -3.24 15.15
C ARG A 73 9.46 -3.59 13.67
N TRP A 74 8.33 -3.26 13.04
CA TRP A 74 8.20 -3.47 11.59
C TRP A 74 9.09 -2.52 10.80
N ALA A 75 9.16 -1.25 11.20
CA ALA A 75 10.03 -0.27 10.55
C ALA A 75 11.52 -0.66 10.60
N GLU A 76 11.97 -1.27 11.70
CA GLU A 76 13.33 -1.76 11.89
C GLU A 76 13.69 -3.00 11.05
N GLN A 77 12.68 -3.78 10.61
CA GLN A 77 12.87 -5.02 9.86
C GLN A 77 12.95 -4.82 8.34
N VAL A 78 12.74 -3.62 7.85
CA VAL A 78 12.67 -3.33 6.42
C VAL A 78 13.77 -2.38 5.98
N PRO A 79 14.24 -2.48 4.72
CA PRO A 79 15.30 -1.60 4.22
C PRO A 79 14.80 -0.16 4.03
N ASP A 80 15.75 0.74 3.86
CA ASP A 80 15.47 2.13 3.48
C ASP A 80 14.63 2.20 2.19
N GLY A 81 13.70 3.15 2.15
CA GLY A 81 12.78 3.33 1.04
C GLY A 81 11.62 2.33 0.97
N PHE A 82 11.50 1.38 1.89
CA PHE A 82 10.29 0.56 2.04
C PHE A 82 9.22 1.33 2.81
N GLU A 83 7.96 1.25 2.38
CA GLU A 83 6.87 1.96 3.04
C GLU A 83 5.70 1.03 3.40
N PHE A 84 5.10 1.28 4.56
CA PHE A 84 3.88 0.61 5.02
C PHE A 84 2.67 1.51 4.79
N ALA A 85 1.60 0.98 4.22
CA ALA A 85 0.33 1.68 4.03
C ALA A 85 -0.72 1.17 5.03
N PRO A 86 -0.90 1.82 6.19
CA PRO A 86 -1.91 1.40 7.16
C PRO A 86 -3.33 1.56 6.62
N LYS A 87 -4.22 0.63 6.98
CA LYS A 87 -5.65 0.74 6.67
C LYS A 87 -6.42 1.28 7.87
N LEU A 88 -7.17 2.34 7.68
CA LEU A 88 -8.20 2.81 8.59
C LEU A 88 -9.58 2.38 8.08
N PRO A 89 -10.36 1.58 8.81
CA PRO A 89 -11.74 1.29 8.43
C PRO A 89 -12.63 2.48 8.77
N GLY A 90 -13.44 2.94 7.81
CA GLY A 90 -14.26 4.15 7.95
C GLY A 90 -15.36 4.11 9.01
N HIS A 91 -15.67 2.91 9.54
CA HIS A 91 -16.60 2.78 10.68
C HIS A 91 -15.93 3.03 12.05
N ARG A 92 -14.59 3.14 12.08
CA ARG A 92 -13.83 3.42 13.29
C ARG A 92 -13.67 4.93 13.46
N LEU A 93 -14.69 5.57 14.02
CA LEU A 93 -14.68 7.03 14.30
C LEU A 93 -14.13 7.36 15.68
N ARG A 94 -13.82 6.36 16.50
CA ARG A 94 -13.20 6.55 17.83
C ARG A 94 -11.73 6.19 17.77
N GLY A 95 -10.89 7.00 18.43
CA GLY A 95 -9.46 6.76 18.51
C GLY A 95 -8.71 7.08 17.21
N LEU A 96 -9.16 8.08 16.46
CA LEU A 96 -8.46 8.59 15.26
C LEU A 96 -7.10 9.18 15.64
N ASP A 97 -7.01 9.88 16.78
CA ASP A 97 -5.75 10.38 17.32
C ASP A 97 -4.77 9.24 17.67
N GLU A 98 -5.30 8.18 18.31
CA GLU A 98 -4.50 7.00 18.63
C GLU A 98 -4.02 6.28 17.37
N PHE A 99 -4.88 6.18 16.35
CA PHE A 99 -4.51 5.63 15.06
C PHE A 99 -3.39 6.47 14.41
N SER A 100 -3.55 7.79 14.37
CA SER A 100 -2.58 8.72 13.81
C SER A 100 -1.24 8.60 14.52
N ALA A 101 -1.21 8.66 15.85
CA ALA A 101 0.00 8.53 16.65
C ALA A 101 0.74 7.21 16.39
N ARG A 102 0.01 6.09 16.31
CA ARG A 102 0.61 4.78 16.03
C ARG A 102 1.07 4.63 14.59
N ALA A 103 0.35 5.18 13.62
CA ALA A 103 0.80 5.19 12.24
C ALA A 103 2.09 6.00 12.07
N LEU A 104 2.18 7.17 12.71
CA LEU A 104 3.36 8.03 12.71
C LEU A 104 4.59 7.36 13.34
N ALA A 105 4.42 6.36 14.21
CA ALA A 105 5.53 5.58 14.77
C ALA A 105 6.31 4.76 13.71
N LEU A 106 5.80 4.61 12.49
CA LEU A 106 6.54 4.08 11.35
C LEU A 106 7.66 5.03 10.87
N GLY A 107 7.63 6.31 11.24
CA GLY A 107 8.60 7.30 10.80
C GLY A 107 8.72 7.37 9.28
N ASP A 108 9.95 7.33 8.75
CA ASP A 108 10.24 7.39 7.31
C ASP A 108 9.72 6.16 6.52
N ARG A 109 9.20 5.15 7.23
CA ARG A 109 8.55 3.98 6.63
C ARG A 109 7.04 4.14 6.49
N LEU A 110 6.48 5.31 6.83
CA LEU A 110 5.05 5.57 6.69
C LEU A 110 4.69 5.94 5.25
N GLY A 111 3.96 5.06 4.61
CA GLY A 111 3.28 5.26 3.35
C GLY A 111 1.89 5.90 3.52
N PRO A 112 1.10 6.02 2.44
CA PRO A 112 -0.25 6.55 2.51
C PRO A 112 -1.17 5.68 3.37
N VAL A 113 -2.05 6.33 4.13
CA VAL A 113 -3.11 5.67 4.90
C VAL A 113 -4.32 5.44 4.01
N ARG A 114 -4.77 4.19 3.88
CA ARG A 114 -6.00 3.86 3.16
C ARG A 114 -7.21 3.95 4.09
N VAL A 115 -8.15 4.85 3.77
CA VAL A 115 -9.44 4.99 4.45
C VAL A 115 -10.52 4.28 3.63
N SER A 116 -11.12 3.21 4.16
CA SER A 116 -12.08 2.39 3.43
C SER A 116 -13.52 2.69 3.85
N LEU A 117 -14.33 3.25 2.94
CA LEU A 117 -15.73 3.58 3.12
C LEU A 117 -16.59 2.78 2.16
N LYS A 118 -17.50 1.95 2.71
CA LYS A 118 -18.39 1.08 1.93
C LYS A 118 -19.80 1.66 1.78
N ASN A 119 -20.17 2.58 2.66
CA ASN A 119 -21.51 3.13 2.73
C ASN A 119 -21.70 4.23 1.67
N ALA A 120 -22.94 4.60 1.45
CA ALA A 120 -23.30 5.75 0.65
C ALA A 120 -22.61 7.02 1.16
N ARG A 121 -22.50 8.03 0.28
CA ARG A 121 -21.85 9.31 0.54
C ARG A 121 -22.40 9.98 1.78
N ASP A 122 -21.50 10.36 2.65
CA ASP A 122 -21.73 11.13 3.86
C ASP A 122 -20.64 12.20 3.96
N GLU A 123 -21.01 13.43 3.62
CA GLU A 123 -20.09 14.57 3.64
C GLU A 123 -19.57 14.86 5.05
N GLY A 124 -20.43 14.72 6.07
CA GLY A 124 -20.04 14.91 7.47
C GLY A 124 -18.96 13.93 7.90
N LEU A 125 -19.03 12.69 7.41
CA LEU A 125 -17.99 11.68 7.68
C LEU A 125 -16.66 12.02 7.01
N ILE A 126 -16.67 12.51 5.77
CA ILE A 126 -15.43 12.95 5.09
C ILE A 126 -14.80 14.12 5.85
N GLU A 127 -15.58 15.15 6.19
CA GLU A 127 -15.06 16.30 6.93
C GLU A 127 -14.51 15.91 8.31
N LEU A 128 -15.20 15.00 9.01
CA LEU A 128 -14.73 14.48 10.28
C LEU A 128 -13.39 13.77 10.13
N LEU A 129 -13.23 12.89 9.13
CA LEU A 129 -12.00 12.13 8.90
C LEU A 129 -10.85 13.05 8.50
N LEU A 130 -11.08 14.00 7.58
CA LEU A 130 -10.08 14.96 7.14
C LEU A 130 -9.67 15.92 8.27
N GLY A 131 -10.58 16.30 9.17
CA GLY A 131 -10.32 17.22 10.27
C GLY A 131 -9.77 16.56 11.55
N SER A 132 -9.94 15.23 11.70
CA SER A 132 -9.55 14.52 12.94
C SER A 132 -8.30 13.65 12.78
N LEU A 133 -7.89 13.33 11.57
CA LEU A 133 -6.64 12.62 11.33
C LEU A 133 -5.47 13.62 11.33
N ASP A 134 -4.29 13.16 11.74
CA ASP A 134 -3.10 14.01 11.73
C ASP A 134 -2.80 14.53 10.32
N PRO A 135 -2.57 15.85 10.15
CA PRO A 135 -2.34 16.46 8.83
C PRO A 135 -1.04 15.99 8.14
N GLY A 136 -0.14 15.34 8.86
CA GLY A 136 1.05 14.69 8.29
C GLY A 136 0.75 13.37 7.58
N LEU A 137 -0.47 12.83 7.71
CA LEU A 137 -0.86 11.59 7.04
C LEU A 137 -1.29 11.87 5.60
N ARG A 138 -0.74 11.12 4.65
CA ARG A 138 -1.22 11.08 3.26
C ARG A 138 -2.43 10.16 3.19
N LEU A 139 -3.61 10.66 2.85
CA LEU A 139 -4.86 9.90 2.89
C LEU A 139 -5.30 9.44 1.50
N ALA A 140 -5.62 8.16 1.36
CA ALA A 140 -6.19 7.57 0.15
C ALA A 140 -7.57 6.97 0.49
N PHE A 141 -8.63 7.56 -0.05
CA PHE A 141 -10.01 7.15 0.20
C PHE A 141 -10.46 6.07 -0.78
N ASP A 142 -10.72 4.87 -0.26
CA ASP A 142 -11.29 3.73 -0.98
C ASP A 142 -12.82 3.75 -0.81
N LEU A 143 -13.50 4.34 -1.79
CA LEU A 143 -14.92 4.68 -1.78
C LEU A 143 -15.67 3.69 -2.67
N GLU A 144 -16.29 2.67 -2.04
CA GLU A 144 -16.89 1.54 -2.77
C GLU A 144 -18.31 1.85 -3.30
N HIS A 145 -19.04 2.81 -2.70
CA HIS A 145 -20.41 3.11 -3.11
C HIS A 145 -20.46 4.14 -4.27
N PRO A 146 -21.30 3.95 -5.31
CA PRO A 146 -21.34 4.85 -6.48
C PRO A 146 -21.66 6.31 -6.16
N SER A 147 -22.40 6.59 -5.07
CA SER A 147 -22.75 7.97 -4.68
C SER A 147 -21.54 8.86 -4.33
N TRP A 148 -20.33 8.31 -4.27
CA TRP A 148 -19.09 9.07 -4.07
C TRP A 148 -18.52 9.67 -5.36
N GLU A 149 -19.18 9.48 -6.50
CA GLU A 149 -18.78 10.12 -7.75
C GLU A 149 -18.75 11.64 -7.60
N GLY A 150 -17.70 12.28 -8.14
CA GLY A 150 -17.50 13.74 -8.07
C GLY A 150 -16.92 14.25 -6.75
N ILE A 151 -16.39 13.38 -5.86
CA ILE A 151 -15.72 13.80 -4.61
C ILE A 151 -14.25 14.20 -4.82
N GLU A 152 -13.67 13.89 -5.98
CA GLU A 152 -12.23 13.94 -6.25
C GLU A 152 -11.63 15.33 -6.03
N GLN A 153 -12.35 16.38 -6.46
CA GLN A 153 -11.94 17.77 -6.23
C GLN A 153 -11.84 18.09 -4.73
N ARG A 154 -12.86 17.69 -3.95
CA ARG A 154 -12.86 17.93 -2.50
C ARG A 154 -11.72 17.21 -1.78
N LEU A 155 -11.41 15.99 -2.21
CA LEU A 155 -10.27 15.25 -1.67
C LEU A 155 -8.94 15.93 -2.04
N ALA A 156 -8.78 16.37 -3.29
CA ALA A 156 -7.58 17.05 -3.75
C ALA A 156 -7.33 18.38 -2.99
N GLU A 157 -8.38 19.15 -2.70
CA GLU A 157 -8.30 20.37 -1.87
C GLU A 157 -7.77 20.09 -0.45
N ALA A 158 -8.00 18.90 0.06
CA ALA A 158 -7.49 18.43 1.35
C ALA A 158 -6.14 17.69 1.24
N GLY A 159 -5.51 17.63 0.07
CA GLY A 159 -4.29 16.86 -0.16
C GLY A 159 -4.47 15.35 -0.12
N ALA A 160 -5.73 14.87 -0.14
CA ALA A 160 -6.08 13.46 -0.17
C ALA A 160 -6.36 12.98 -1.60
N VAL A 161 -6.42 11.67 -1.81
CA VAL A 161 -6.69 11.08 -3.13
C VAL A 161 -7.79 10.03 -3.05
N ARG A 162 -8.46 9.77 -4.18
CA ARG A 162 -9.34 8.62 -4.34
C ARG A 162 -8.52 7.40 -4.80
N VAL A 163 -8.81 6.24 -4.22
CA VAL A 163 -8.20 4.98 -4.65
C VAL A 163 -8.69 4.63 -6.06
N ASN A 164 -7.78 4.17 -6.91
CA ASN A 164 -7.99 3.82 -8.32
C ASN A 164 -8.38 4.99 -9.24
N ASP A 165 -8.15 6.21 -8.83
CA ASP A 165 -8.31 7.37 -9.69
C ASP A 165 -6.98 7.65 -10.44
N LEU A 166 -7.06 7.66 -11.78
CA LEU A 166 -5.95 7.99 -12.69
C LEU A 166 -6.25 9.23 -13.55
N GLU A 167 -7.42 9.84 -13.37
CA GLU A 167 -7.92 10.90 -14.26
C GLU A 167 -7.78 12.29 -13.66
N HIS A 168 -8.06 12.42 -12.36
CA HIS A 168 -8.04 13.73 -11.70
C HIS A 168 -6.63 14.09 -11.20
N PRO A 169 -6.30 15.39 -11.08
CA PRO A 169 -5.04 15.84 -10.46
C PRO A 169 -4.88 15.31 -9.05
N ALA A 170 -3.69 14.82 -8.71
CA ALA A 170 -3.41 14.22 -7.41
C ALA A 170 -1.95 14.45 -7.00
N THR A 171 -1.70 14.48 -5.69
CA THR A 171 -0.34 14.59 -5.13
C THR A 171 0.40 13.24 -5.11
N PHE A 172 -0.34 12.15 -5.19
CA PHE A 172 0.14 10.77 -5.35
C PHE A 172 -0.98 9.91 -5.90
N ARG A 173 -0.66 8.68 -6.37
CA ARG A 173 -1.66 7.67 -6.79
C ARG A 173 -1.66 6.50 -5.84
N TYR A 174 -2.86 5.99 -5.55
CA TYR A 174 -3.06 4.79 -4.74
C TYR A 174 -3.94 3.81 -5.52
N LEU A 175 -3.32 2.75 -6.06
CA LEU A 175 -3.98 1.82 -6.96
C LEU A 175 -4.08 0.43 -6.33
N ARG A 176 -5.24 -0.20 -6.46
CA ARG A 176 -5.50 -1.56 -5.96
C ARG A 176 -6.05 -2.43 -7.08
N ARG A 177 -5.41 -3.56 -7.31
CA ARG A 177 -5.81 -4.50 -8.37
C ARG A 177 -5.88 -5.94 -7.85
N ARG A 178 -6.66 -6.77 -8.55
CA ARG A 178 -6.65 -8.23 -8.45
C ARG A 178 -6.06 -8.86 -9.70
N GLU A 179 -6.36 -8.26 -10.84
CA GLU A 179 -5.96 -8.73 -12.16
C GLU A 179 -4.44 -8.58 -12.35
N PRO A 180 -3.81 -9.47 -13.13
CA PRO A 180 -2.41 -9.32 -13.51
C PRO A 180 -2.17 -7.98 -14.22
N PRO A 181 -0.99 -7.37 -14.07
CA PRO A 181 -0.67 -6.15 -14.79
C PRO A 181 -0.48 -6.45 -16.28
N ASP A 182 -1.29 -5.82 -17.11
CA ASP A 182 -1.11 -5.73 -18.55
C ASP A 182 -0.18 -4.57 -18.93
N GLU A 183 0.13 -4.44 -20.23
CA GLU A 183 1.03 -3.38 -20.70
C GLU A 183 0.38 -1.99 -20.63
N ASP A 184 -0.94 -1.90 -20.86
CA ASP A 184 -1.65 -0.62 -20.76
C ASP A 184 -1.61 -0.06 -19.34
N PHE A 185 -1.79 -0.91 -18.34
CA PHE A 185 -1.66 -0.52 -16.95
C PHE A 185 -0.22 -0.12 -16.59
N ALA A 186 0.76 -0.91 -17.03
CA ALA A 186 2.16 -0.59 -16.80
C ALA A 186 2.55 0.74 -17.47
N ALA A 187 2.06 1.02 -18.67
CA ALA A 187 2.27 2.27 -19.37
C ALA A 187 1.67 3.46 -18.62
N LYS A 188 0.45 3.34 -18.09
CA LYS A 188 -0.19 4.38 -17.25
C LYS A 188 0.62 4.64 -15.98
N VAL A 189 1.10 3.59 -15.32
CA VAL A 189 1.93 3.71 -14.11
C VAL A 189 3.26 4.41 -14.42
N ARG A 190 3.92 4.08 -15.54
CA ARG A 190 5.17 4.73 -15.98
C ARG A 190 4.98 6.20 -16.39
N ALA A 191 3.82 6.55 -16.93
CA ALA A 191 3.51 7.90 -17.37
C ALA A 191 3.16 8.85 -16.24
N ALA A 192 2.86 8.34 -15.06
CA ALA A 192 2.55 9.17 -13.89
C ALA A 192 3.79 9.97 -13.45
N THR A 193 3.60 11.25 -13.20
CA THR A 193 4.65 12.17 -12.73
C THR A 193 4.73 12.26 -11.22
N GLU A 194 3.63 11.95 -10.55
CA GLU A 194 3.50 11.86 -9.11
C GLU A 194 3.87 10.47 -8.55
N PRO A 195 4.15 10.34 -7.25
CA PRO A 195 4.38 9.05 -6.62
C PRO A 195 3.20 8.08 -6.80
N VAL A 196 3.46 6.85 -7.22
CA VAL A 196 2.45 5.82 -7.45
C VAL A 196 2.64 4.66 -6.49
N TYR A 197 1.58 4.30 -5.79
CA TYR A 197 1.49 3.13 -4.92
C TYR A 197 0.54 2.11 -5.54
N VAL A 198 1.02 0.90 -5.79
CA VAL A 198 0.22 -0.18 -6.38
C VAL A 198 0.18 -1.36 -5.42
N TYR A 199 -1.03 -1.78 -5.04
CA TYR A 199 -1.24 -2.92 -4.15
C TYR A 199 -2.08 -3.99 -4.85
N PHE A 200 -1.47 -5.17 -5.05
CA PHE A 200 -2.20 -6.34 -5.52
C PHE A 200 -2.91 -7.02 -4.36
N ARG A 201 -4.21 -7.25 -4.53
CA ARG A 201 -5.02 -7.96 -3.54
C ARG A 201 -4.80 -9.45 -3.73
N HIS A 202 -4.58 -10.16 -2.61
CA HIS A 202 -4.48 -11.60 -2.67
C HIS A 202 -5.86 -12.27 -2.52
N GLU A 203 -5.97 -13.41 -3.11
CA GLU A 203 -6.85 -14.51 -2.74
C GLU A 203 -5.98 -15.52 -1.97
N ASP A 204 -6.38 -16.78 -1.82
CA ASP A 204 -5.63 -17.77 -1.04
C ASP A 204 -4.31 -18.25 -1.71
N GLU A 205 -4.08 -17.91 -2.97
CA GLU A 205 -2.90 -18.29 -3.75
C GLU A 205 -1.85 -17.16 -3.80
N PRO A 206 -0.56 -17.45 -4.09
CA PRO A 206 0.52 -16.46 -4.14
C PRO A 206 0.51 -15.59 -5.41
N THR A 207 -0.65 -15.37 -6.02
CA THR A 207 -0.79 -14.60 -7.26
C THR A 207 -0.49 -13.11 -7.07
N ALA A 208 -0.84 -12.54 -5.91
CA ALA A 208 -0.60 -11.12 -5.64
C ALA A 208 0.89 -10.74 -5.65
N PRO A 209 1.81 -11.44 -4.97
CA PRO A 209 3.22 -11.13 -5.08
C PRO A 209 3.79 -11.39 -6.48
N GLU A 210 3.29 -12.39 -7.22
CA GLU A 210 3.69 -12.62 -8.62
C GLU A 210 3.30 -11.44 -9.52
N HIS A 211 2.07 -10.92 -9.36
CA HIS A 211 1.60 -9.74 -10.08
C HIS A 211 2.42 -8.50 -9.73
N ALA A 212 2.76 -8.32 -8.46
CA ALA A 212 3.60 -7.21 -7.99
C ALA A 212 5.00 -7.26 -8.62
N LEU A 213 5.65 -8.41 -8.62
CA LEU A 213 6.96 -8.60 -9.25
C LEU A 213 6.90 -8.37 -10.77
N ARG A 214 5.87 -8.90 -11.44
CA ARG A 214 5.66 -8.67 -12.88
C ARG A 214 5.49 -7.20 -13.23
N LEU A 215 4.80 -6.41 -12.39
CA LEU A 215 4.69 -4.97 -12.62
C LEU A 215 6.04 -4.28 -12.48
N LEU A 216 6.81 -4.61 -11.45
CA LEU A 216 8.17 -4.07 -11.27
C LEU A 216 9.07 -4.38 -12.48
N GLU A 217 9.04 -5.62 -12.99
CA GLU A 217 9.77 -6.00 -14.19
C GLU A 217 9.37 -5.16 -15.40
N ARG A 218 8.05 -5.00 -15.65
CA ARG A 218 7.53 -4.17 -16.76
C ARG A 218 7.88 -2.69 -16.64
N CYS A 219 7.98 -2.17 -15.42
CA CYS A 219 8.32 -0.77 -15.17
C CYS A 219 9.84 -0.53 -15.08
N GLY A 220 10.65 -1.55 -14.77
CA GLY A 220 12.11 -1.47 -14.66
C GLY A 220 12.88 -1.82 -15.94
N SER A 221 12.24 -2.41 -16.95
CA SER A 221 12.89 -2.95 -18.16
C SER A 221 13.16 -1.92 -19.27
N GLN A 222 13.17 -0.63 -18.97
CA GLN A 222 13.58 0.42 -19.93
C GLN A 222 14.89 1.06 -19.45
N SER A 223 15.99 0.41 -19.78
CA SER A 223 17.34 0.99 -19.80
C SER A 223 17.78 1.14 -21.23
#